data_7752e71a03c97efc9c95ebc0c6605d40
#
_entry.id   7752e71a03c97efc9c95ebc0c6605d40
#
_cell.length_a   1.000
_cell.length_b   1.000
_cell.length_c   1.000
_cell.angle_alpha   90.00
_cell.angle_beta   90.00
_cell.angle_gamma   90.00
#
_symmetry.space_group_name_H-M   'P 1'
#
loop_
_entity.id
_entity.type
_entity.pdbx_description
1 polymer ?
#
loop_
_entity_poly.entity_id
_entity_poly.type
_entity_poly.pdbx_seq_one_letter_code
_entity_poly.pdbx_strand_id
1 'polypeptide(L)'
;MKNIGFLEELQREVVARHKTETRRLTDPQPDDYLLNPRGDFILPDGSRADLLARRRLVRPRYKVGEVIFIKEPYIPHPLGLDRVFYKYDPADIQALQELGYGEYLDKPGFWRNKQSMPARMARYFLRITARHGERLQDITEEAAKREGVRPFTSIEGHYVHYCPELHFTKEELVDGYPHCSNAIASFQTLMERLEDRGIWEKNPFVWVYNFEFTTELTAAERRHYNLPKQ
;
A
#
# COMPACT_ATOMS: atom_id res chain seq x y z
N MET A 1 4.62 7.80 -15.07
CA MET A 1 4.53 6.58 -14.22
C MET A 1 3.43 6.79 -13.20
N LYS A 2 2.59 5.79 -12.97
CA LYS A 2 1.59 5.81 -11.88
C LYS A 2 2.26 5.56 -10.53
N ASN A 3 1.54 5.81 -9.46
CA ASN A 3 2.06 5.77 -8.10
C ASN A 3 1.07 5.13 -7.12
N ILE A 4 1.59 4.72 -5.96
CA ILE A 4 0.82 4.25 -4.83
C ILE A 4 1.42 4.81 -3.52
N GLY A 5 0.57 5.11 -2.53
CA GLY A 5 0.99 5.46 -1.18
C GLY A 5 0.56 4.39 -0.19
N PHE A 6 1.42 4.16 0.79
CA PHE A 6 1.15 3.33 1.95
C PHE A 6 1.29 4.16 3.24
N LEU A 7 0.73 3.66 4.33
CA LEU A 7 1.17 4.08 5.66
C LEU A 7 2.62 3.63 5.86
N GLU A 8 3.34 4.27 6.76
CA GLU A 8 4.76 3.98 7.02
C GLU A 8 4.98 2.49 7.33
N GLU A 9 4.16 1.95 8.20
CA GLU A 9 4.26 0.56 8.66
C GLU A 9 4.04 -0.42 7.50
N LEU A 10 3.00 -0.19 6.71
CA LEU A 10 2.71 -1.01 5.53
C LEU A 10 3.82 -0.88 4.48
N GLN A 11 4.44 0.28 4.35
CA GLN A 11 5.58 0.45 3.47
C GLN A 11 6.79 -0.36 3.94
N ARG A 12 7.05 -0.40 5.25
CA ARG A 12 8.09 -1.26 5.83
C ARG A 12 7.84 -2.74 5.50
N GLU A 13 6.59 -3.19 5.58
CA GLU A 13 6.20 -4.56 5.20
C GLU A 13 6.38 -4.83 3.69
N VAL A 14 6.17 -3.83 2.83
CA VAL A 14 6.48 -3.93 1.39
C VAL A 14 7.99 -4.09 1.17
N VAL A 15 8.80 -3.23 1.79
CA VAL A 15 10.27 -3.26 1.65
C VAL A 15 10.83 -4.58 2.21
N ALA A 16 10.28 -5.09 3.30
CA ALA A 16 10.62 -6.39 3.87
C ALA A 16 10.07 -7.59 3.04
N ARG A 17 9.34 -7.34 1.95
CA ARG A 17 8.71 -8.35 1.07
C ARG A 17 7.64 -9.21 1.75
N HIS A 18 7.12 -8.76 2.87
CA HIS A 18 6.01 -9.42 3.57
C HIS A 18 4.66 -9.01 2.99
N LYS A 19 4.52 -7.72 2.62
CA LYS A 19 3.34 -7.24 1.90
C LYS A 19 3.57 -7.36 0.40
N THR A 20 2.81 -8.24 -0.24
CA THR A 20 2.87 -8.54 -1.68
C THR A 20 1.54 -8.37 -2.39
N GLU A 21 0.52 -7.95 -1.65
CA GLU A 21 -0.83 -7.74 -2.14
C GLU A 21 -1.41 -6.45 -1.56
N THR A 22 -2.30 -5.79 -2.29
CA THR A 22 -3.02 -4.61 -1.78
C THR A 22 -4.41 -4.52 -2.39
N ARG A 23 -5.39 -4.22 -1.53
CA ARG A 23 -6.79 -3.93 -1.89
C ARG A 23 -7.00 -2.44 -2.00
N ARG A 24 -7.76 -2.05 -3.01
CA ARG A 24 -8.18 -0.65 -3.22
C ARG A 24 -9.65 -0.64 -3.59
N LEU A 25 -10.43 0.21 -2.94
CA LEU A 25 -11.84 0.39 -3.27
C LEU A 25 -11.99 0.67 -4.77
N THR A 26 -13.02 0.10 -5.36
CA THR A 26 -13.41 0.46 -6.73
C THR A 26 -14.08 1.82 -6.74
N ASP A 27 -13.88 2.58 -7.79
CA ASP A 27 -14.59 3.84 -8.05
C ASP A 27 -15.02 3.86 -9.53
N PRO A 28 -16.33 3.85 -9.80
CA PRO A 28 -17.45 3.73 -8.84
C PRO A 28 -17.56 2.34 -8.21
N GLN A 29 -18.33 2.22 -7.12
CA GLN A 29 -18.78 0.91 -6.61
C GLN A 29 -19.74 0.30 -7.62
N PRO A 30 -19.56 -0.97 -8.00
CA PRO A 30 -20.35 -1.60 -9.05
C PRO A 30 -21.61 -2.28 -8.47
N ASP A 31 -22.62 -1.53 -8.07
CA ASP A 31 -23.84 -2.09 -7.46
C ASP A 31 -24.56 -3.10 -8.35
N ASP A 32 -24.49 -2.94 -9.68
CA ASP A 32 -25.18 -3.78 -10.67
C ASP A 32 -24.23 -4.73 -11.43
N TYR A 33 -23.02 -4.99 -10.93
CA TYR A 33 -22.04 -5.79 -11.65
C TYR A 33 -21.85 -7.16 -11.00
N LEU A 34 -21.47 -8.14 -11.85
CA LEU A 34 -21.02 -9.45 -11.43
C LEU A 34 -19.50 -9.55 -11.66
N LEU A 35 -18.87 -10.49 -10.98
CA LEU A 35 -17.49 -10.88 -11.27
C LEU A 35 -17.48 -12.11 -12.17
N ASN A 36 -16.74 -12.05 -13.27
CA ASN A 36 -16.46 -13.23 -14.06
C ASN A 36 -15.38 -14.10 -13.38
N PRO A 37 -15.13 -15.35 -13.83
CA PRO A 37 -14.09 -16.21 -13.26
C PRO A 37 -12.66 -15.64 -13.33
N ARG A 38 -12.43 -14.58 -14.09
CA ARG A 38 -11.16 -13.85 -14.18
C ARG A 38 -11.07 -12.68 -13.20
N GLY A 39 -12.13 -12.44 -12.41
CA GLY A 39 -12.22 -11.30 -11.50
C GLY A 39 -12.39 -9.95 -12.21
N ASP A 40 -12.91 -9.92 -13.43
CA ASP A 40 -13.29 -8.67 -14.10
C ASP A 40 -14.76 -8.39 -13.85
N PHE A 41 -15.12 -7.10 -13.73
CA PHE A 41 -16.52 -6.69 -13.59
C PHE A 41 -17.25 -6.79 -14.93
N ILE A 42 -18.38 -7.51 -14.92
CA ILE A 42 -19.29 -7.67 -16.05
C ILE A 42 -20.70 -7.24 -15.66
N LEU A 43 -21.50 -6.85 -16.63
CA LEU A 43 -22.93 -6.60 -16.42
C LEU A 43 -23.70 -7.92 -16.21
N PRO A 44 -24.89 -7.91 -15.57
CA PRO A 44 -25.70 -9.11 -15.37
C PRO A 44 -26.07 -9.85 -16.66
N ASP A 45 -26.13 -9.16 -17.81
CA ASP A 45 -26.38 -9.73 -19.12
C ASP A 45 -25.12 -10.40 -19.75
N GLY A 46 -24.01 -10.45 -19.01
CA GLY A 46 -22.74 -11.02 -19.48
C GLY A 46 -21.96 -10.13 -20.45
N SER A 47 -22.49 -8.95 -20.79
CA SER A 47 -21.75 -8.00 -21.63
C SER A 47 -20.60 -7.36 -20.85
N ARG A 48 -19.53 -7.00 -21.55
CA ARG A 48 -18.46 -6.22 -20.94
C ARG A 48 -18.98 -4.83 -20.59
N ALA A 49 -18.69 -4.37 -19.40
CA ALA A 49 -18.99 -3.00 -18.96
C ALA A 49 -18.47 -1.91 -19.90
N ASP A 50 -17.57 -2.26 -20.82
CA ASP A 50 -16.96 -1.38 -21.83
C ASP A 50 -17.92 -0.96 -22.97
N LEU A 51 -19.01 -1.67 -23.19
CA LEU A 51 -19.88 -1.47 -24.35
C LEU A 51 -20.96 -0.40 -24.15
N LEU A 52 -21.18 0.05 -22.92
CA LEU A 52 -22.16 1.09 -22.62
C LEU A 52 -21.48 2.45 -22.40
N ALA A 53 -21.29 3.19 -23.47
CA ALA A 53 -20.61 4.49 -23.54
C ALA A 53 -21.14 5.61 -22.63
N ARG A 54 -22.07 5.32 -21.73
CA ARG A 54 -22.69 6.29 -20.79
C ARG A 54 -22.56 5.94 -19.32
N ARG A 55 -22.07 4.75 -18.95
CA ARG A 55 -21.82 4.36 -17.54
C ARG A 55 -20.34 4.51 -17.21
N ARG A 56 -20.06 5.03 -16.04
CA ARG A 56 -18.72 5.14 -15.52
C ARG A 56 -18.13 3.74 -15.36
N LEU A 57 -17.11 3.41 -16.15
CA LEU A 57 -16.54 2.07 -16.16
C LEU A 57 -15.73 1.81 -14.89
N VAL A 58 -15.93 0.66 -14.26
CA VAL A 58 -15.13 0.19 -13.14
C VAL A 58 -13.80 -0.33 -13.68
N ARG A 59 -12.82 0.55 -13.83
CA ARG A 59 -11.51 0.20 -14.38
C ARG A 59 -10.46 0.05 -13.30
N PRO A 60 -9.61 -0.98 -13.38
CA PRO A 60 -8.49 -1.07 -12.48
C PRO A 60 -7.51 0.08 -12.73
N ARG A 61 -7.02 0.66 -11.64
CA ARG A 61 -6.03 1.75 -11.71
C ARG A 61 -4.71 1.27 -12.32
N TYR A 62 -4.31 0.02 -12.04
CA TYR A 62 -3.06 -0.55 -12.50
C TYR A 62 -3.32 -1.75 -13.41
N LYS A 63 -2.40 -1.97 -14.36
CA LYS A 63 -2.43 -3.10 -15.30
C LYS A 63 -1.39 -4.13 -14.89
N VAL A 64 -1.64 -5.40 -15.19
CA VAL A 64 -0.62 -6.45 -15.06
C VAL A 64 0.59 -6.12 -15.97
N GLY A 65 1.79 -6.28 -15.44
CA GLY A 65 3.04 -5.88 -16.07
C GLY A 65 3.41 -4.40 -15.92
N GLU A 66 2.50 -3.55 -15.40
CA GLU A 66 2.80 -2.13 -15.15
C GLU A 66 3.73 -1.99 -13.95
N VAL A 67 4.72 -1.10 -14.07
CA VAL A 67 5.56 -0.69 -12.94
C VAL A 67 5.05 0.64 -12.42
N ILE A 68 4.87 0.70 -11.09
CA ILE A 68 4.43 1.89 -10.37
C ILE A 68 5.44 2.23 -9.28
N PHE A 69 5.49 3.49 -8.84
CA PHE A 69 6.40 3.87 -7.75
C PHE A 69 5.66 4.10 -6.43
N ILE A 70 6.36 3.85 -5.33
CA ILE A 70 5.86 4.13 -3.97
C ILE A 70 6.16 5.59 -3.65
N LYS A 71 5.14 6.29 -3.16
CA LYS A 71 5.27 7.67 -2.66
C LYS A 71 5.68 7.68 -1.20
N GLU A 72 6.71 8.45 -0.90
CA GLU A 72 7.22 8.67 0.45
C GLU A 72 7.24 10.18 0.78
N PRO A 73 7.09 10.58 2.04
CA PRO A 73 7.47 11.92 2.44
C PRO A 73 8.98 12.10 2.24
N TYR A 74 9.38 13.18 1.60
CA TYR A 74 10.75 13.37 1.13
C TYR A 74 11.20 14.82 1.26
N ILE A 75 12.50 15.04 1.21
CA ILE A 75 13.10 16.36 1.04
C ILE A 75 14.33 16.26 0.12
N PRO A 76 14.46 17.12 -0.90
CA PRO A 76 15.72 17.27 -1.60
C PRO A 76 16.82 17.75 -0.64
N HIS A 77 18.07 17.43 -0.92
CA HIS A 77 19.18 17.86 -0.08
C HIS A 77 19.16 19.39 0.15
N PRO A 78 19.19 19.85 1.42
CA PRO A 78 19.06 21.28 1.74
C PRO A 78 20.08 22.18 1.07
N LEU A 79 21.28 21.66 0.82
CA LEU A 79 22.35 22.40 0.12
C LEU A 79 22.35 22.22 -1.40
N GLY A 80 21.26 21.71 -1.99
CA GLY A 80 21.12 21.59 -3.44
C GLY A 80 21.93 20.47 -4.09
N LEU A 81 22.47 19.54 -3.31
CA LEU A 81 23.16 18.36 -3.85
C LEU A 81 22.13 17.39 -4.48
N ASP A 82 22.59 16.57 -5.43
CA ASP A 82 21.74 15.59 -6.11
C ASP A 82 21.46 14.36 -5.22
N ARG A 83 20.82 14.64 -4.09
CA ARG A 83 20.39 13.64 -3.10
C ARG A 83 18.98 13.98 -2.62
N VAL A 84 18.21 12.93 -2.34
CA VAL A 84 16.89 13.02 -1.72
C VAL A 84 16.93 12.24 -0.40
N PHE A 85 16.36 12.81 0.64
CA PHE A 85 16.18 12.15 1.93
C PHE A 85 14.71 11.72 2.08
N TYR A 86 14.48 10.59 2.72
CA TYR A 86 13.16 10.01 2.91
C TYR A 86 12.83 9.85 4.39
N LYS A 87 11.65 10.31 4.79
CA LYS A 87 11.26 10.34 6.21
C LYS A 87 11.27 8.96 6.87
N TYR A 88 11.00 7.91 6.10
CA TYR A 88 10.90 6.55 6.63
C TYR A 88 12.22 5.76 6.57
N ASP A 89 13.33 6.43 6.27
CA ASP A 89 14.65 5.85 6.22
C ASP A 89 15.48 6.28 7.42
N PRO A 90 15.83 5.36 8.34
CA PRO A 90 16.65 5.71 9.52
C PRO A 90 18.03 6.29 9.15
N ALA A 91 18.64 5.84 8.06
CA ALA A 91 19.95 6.37 7.63
C ALA A 91 19.83 7.79 7.11
N ASP A 92 18.73 8.14 6.42
CA ASP A 92 18.48 9.51 5.99
C ASP A 92 18.16 10.44 7.17
N ILE A 93 17.42 9.94 8.18
CA ILE A 93 17.18 10.67 9.43
C ILE A 93 18.49 10.97 10.13
N GLN A 94 19.37 9.97 10.30
CA GLN A 94 20.69 10.16 10.91
C GLN A 94 21.53 11.17 10.13
N ALA A 95 21.58 11.05 8.81
CA ALA A 95 22.35 11.98 7.97
C ALA A 95 21.85 13.43 8.08
N LEU A 96 20.53 13.64 8.19
CA LEU A 96 19.98 14.98 8.42
C LEU A 96 20.31 15.52 9.82
N GLN A 97 20.36 14.66 10.84
CA GLN A 97 20.80 15.05 12.18
C GLN A 97 22.27 15.50 12.17
N GLU A 98 23.15 14.74 11.49
CA GLU A 98 24.56 15.07 11.33
C GLU A 98 24.78 16.40 10.56
N LEU A 99 23.89 16.73 9.63
CA LEU A 99 23.85 18.00 8.92
C LEU A 99 23.26 19.17 9.74
N GLY A 100 22.86 18.93 11.00
CA GLY A 100 22.32 19.96 11.89
C GLY A 100 20.82 20.21 11.74
N TYR A 101 20.08 19.34 11.05
CA TYR A 101 18.62 19.47 10.86
C TYR A 101 17.77 18.69 11.87
N GLY A 102 18.37 18.11 12.92
CA GLY A 102 17.67 17.25 13.90
C GLY A 102 16.43 17.89 14.50
N GLU A 103 16.50 19.17 14.91
CA GLU A 103 15.37 19.89 15.52
C GLU A 103 14.23 20.23 14.54
N TYR A 104 14.43 20.02 13.24
CA TYR A 104 13.43 20.33 12.19
C TYR A 104 12.65 19.09 11.74
N LEU A 105 13.12 17.88 12.07
CA LEU A 105 12.55 16.63 11.54
C LEU A 105 11.06 16.46 11.85
N ASP A 106 10.62 16.95 13.02
CA ASP A 106 9.23 16.87 13.45
C ASP A 106 8.44 18.16 13.23
N LYS A 107 9.09 19.21 12.69
CA LYS A 107 8.39 20.48 12.42
C LYS A 107 7.44 20.33 11.23
N PRO A 108 6.22 20.88 11.33
CA PRO A 108 5.30 20.90 10.19
C PRO A 108 5.94 21.56 8.96
N GLY A 109 5.80 20.92 7.80
CA GLY A 109 6.30 21.45 6.53
C GLY A 109 7.76 21.15 6.22
N PHE A 110 8.54 20.58 7.13
CA PHE A 110 9.92 20.16 6.82
C PHE A 110 9.92 19.07 5.74
N TRP A 111 9.14 18.02 5.93
CA TRP A 111 8.95 17.00 4.92
C TRP A 111 7.94 17.42 3.87
N ARG A 112 8.29 17.32 2.61
CA ARG A 112 7.33 17.51 1.51
C ARG A 112 6.29 16.40 1.53
N ASN A 113 5.06 16.77 1.24
CA ASN A 113 3.96 15.82 1.18
C ASN A 113 4.25 14.75 0.12
N LYS A 114 4.10 13.48 0.50
CA LYS A 114 4.28 12.33 -0.40
C LYS A 114 3.42 12.44 -1.67
N GLN A 115 2.25 13.11 -1.61
CA GLN A 115 1.38 13.28 -2.78
C GLN A 115 2.05 14.07 -3.91
N SER A 116 2.97 14.98 -3.58
CA SER A 116 3.72 15.80 -4.55
C SER A 116 5.01 15.15 -5.05
N MET A 117 5.34 13.93 -4.60
CA MET A 117 6.59 13.25 -4.98
C MET A 117 6.61 12.89 -6.46
N PRO A 118 7.59 13.40 -7.24
CA PRO A 118 7.72 13.04 -8.65
C PRO A 118 8.43 11.69 -8.80
N ALA A 119 8.09 10.96 -9.86
CA ALA A 119 8.65 9.62 -10.14
C ALA A 119 10.19 9.57 -10.20
N ARG A 120 10.85 10.66 -10.64
CA ARG A 120 12.32 10.74 -10.70
C ARG A 120 13.01 10.70 -9.32
N MET A 121 12.28 10.99 -8.26
CA MET A 121 12.75 10.92 -6.87
C MET A 121 12.34 9.63 -6.18
N ALA A 122 11.70 8.71 -6.90
CA ALA A 122 11.32 7.43 -6.32
C ALA A 122 12.50 6.47 -6.29
N ARG A 123 12.61 5.75 -5.18
CA ARG A 123 13.60 4.68 -4.96
C ARG A 123 12.98 3.29 -4.89
N TYR A 124 11.67 3.21 -4.68
CA TYR A 124 10.91 1.99 -4.50
C TYR A 124 9.83 1.85 -5.58
N PHE A 125 9.77 0.68 -6.17
CA PHE A 125 8.86 0.38 -7.27
C PHE A 125 8.14 -0.94 -7.03
N LEU A 126 6.93 -1.05 -7.58
CA LEU A 126 6.14 -2.27 -7.58
C LEU A 126 5.84 -2.66 -9.02
N ARG A 127 6.10 -3.91 -9.36
CA ARG A 127 5.65 -4.53 -10.61
C ARG A 127 4.35 -5.28 -10.35
N ILE A 128 3.28 -4.89 -10.98
CA ILE A 128 1.97 -5.54 -10.84
C ILE A 128 2.01 -6.89 -11.55
N THR A 129 1.88 -7.97 -10.80
CA THR A 129 1.96 -9.34 -11.34
C THR A 129 0.61 -9.96 -11.61
N ALA A 130 -0.41 -9.61 -10.83
CA ALA A 130 -1.79 -10.04 -11.05
C ALA A 130 -2.77 -8.99 -10.55
N ARG A 131 -4.03 -9.09 -11.00
CA ARG A 131 -5.14 -8.29 -10.48
C ARG A 131 -6.45 -9.05 -10.63
N HIS A 132 -7.39 -8.81 -9.73
CA HIS A 132 -8.78 -9.24 -9.82
C HIS A 132 -9.67 -8.34 -8.97
N GLY A 133 -10.99 -8.41 -9.20
CA GLY A 133 -11.99 -7.81 -8.32
C GLY A 133 -12.52 -8.85 -7.34
N GLU A 134 -12.87 -8.43 -6.13
CA GLU A 134 -13.57 -9.26 -5.16
C GLU A 134 -14.39 -8.38 -4.20
N ARG A 135 -15.24 -8.98 -3.36
CA ARG A 135 -15.81 -8.29 -2.20
C ARG A 135 -14.75 -8.18 -1.09
N LEU A 136 -14.79 -7.11 -0.32
CA LEU A 136 -13.82 -6.87 0.75
C LEU A 136 -13.77 -8.04 1.76
N GLN A 137 -14.92 -8.62 2.09
CA GLN A 137 -15.04 -9.74 3.04
C GLN A 137 -14.67 -11.10 2.45
N ASP A 138 -14.46 -11.22 1.13
CA ASP A 138 -14.01 -12.47 0.49
C ASP A 138 -12.50 -12.74 0.73
N ILE A 139 -11.82 -11.84 1.44
CA ILE A 139 -10.41 -11.99 1.80
C ILE A 139 -10.19 -13.26 2.63
N THR A 140 -9.16 -14.02 2.27
CA THR A 140 -8.73 -15.20 3.02
C THR A 140 -7.67 -14.84 4.06
N GLU A 141 -7.42 -15.74 5.04
CA GLU A 141 -6.34 -15.58 6.02
C GLU A 141 -4.98 -15.35 5.35
N GLU A 142 -4.69 -16.12 4.29
CA GLU A 142 -3.43 -16.00 3.56
C GLU A 142 -3.33 -14.68 2.79
N ALA A 143 -4.44 -14.18 2.27
CA ALA A 143 -4.50 -12.90 1.59
C ALA A 143 -4.34 -11.74 2.59
N ALA A 144 -4.92 -11.82 3.78
CA ALA A 144 -4.72 -10.84 4.85
C ALA A 144 -3.24 -10.76 5.27
N LYS A 145 -2.56 -11.88 5.37
CA LYS A 145 -1.10 -11.91 5.61
C LYS A 145 -0.32 -11.24 4.47
N ARG A 146 -0.71 -11.48 3.20
CA ARG A 146 -0.10 -10.80 2.05
C ARG A 146 -0.39 -9.30 1.98
N GLU A 147 -1.43 -8.82 2.64
CA GLU A 147 -1.67 -7.38 2.85
C GLU A 147 -0.69 -6.74 3.84
N GLY A 148 0.17 -7.52 4.49
CA GLY A 148 1.17 -7.07 5.45
C GLY A 148 0.74 -7.22 6.91
N VAL A 149 -0.39 -7.87 7.17
CA VAL A 149 -0.80 -8.23 8.53
C VAL A 149 0.12 -9.31 9.07
N ARG A 150 0.76 -9.04 10.22
CA ARG A 150 1.76 -9.91 10.83
C ARG A 150 1.27 -10.50 12.13
N PRO A 151 1.57 -11.78 12.40
CA PRO A 151 1.35 -12.34 13.71
C PRO A 151 2.30 -11.69 14.71
N PHE A 152 1.78 -11.47 15.90
CA PHE A 152 2.55 -11.11 17.06
C PHE A 152 2.66 -12.32 17.97
N THR A 153 3.88 -12.66 18.38
CA THR A 153 4.11 -13.76 19.32
C THR A 153 4.27 -13.18 20.72
N SER A 154 3.47 -13.64 21.69
CA SER A 154 3.63 -13.21 23.07
C SER A 154 5.01 -13.62 23.62
N ILE A 155 5.46 -12.93 24.67
CA ILE A 155 6.79 -13.15 25.30
C ILE A 155 6.99 -14.62 25.74
N GLU A 156 5.90 -15.33 26.01
CA GLU A 156 5.94 -16.75 26.44
C GLU A 156 5.92 -17.74 25.28
N GLY A 157 5.85 -17.27 24.02
CA GLY A 157 5.92 -18.11 22.84
C GLY A 157 4.72 -19.04 22.59
N HIS A 158 3.68 -18.98 23.42
CA HIS A 158 2.56 -19.92 23.38
C HIS A 158 1.36 -19.46 22.56
N TYR A 159 1.28 -18.16 22.22
CA TYR A 159 0.14 -17.62 21.48
C TYR A 159 0.59 -16.74 20.34
N VAL A 160 0.02 -16.97 19.18
CA VAL A 160 0.14 -16.08 18.00
C VAL A 160 -1.09 -15.21 17.97
N HIS A 161 -0.92 -13.91 18.12
CA HIS A 161 -1.96 -12.92 18.03
C HIS A 161 -1.70 -11.98 16.84
N TYR A 162 -2.75 -11.41 16.29
CA TYR A 162 -2.63 -10.39 15.27
C TYR A 162 -2.97 -9.02 15.88
N CYS A 163 -2.11 -8.03 15.64
CA CYS A 163 -2.37 -6.68 16.12
C CYS A 163 -3.47 -6.03 15.29
N PRO A 164 -4.53 -5.47 15.92
CA PRO A 164 -5.56 -4.70 15.22
C PRO A 164 -5.01 -3.41 14.61
N GLU A 165 -3.92 -2.88 15.17
CA GLU A 165 -3.17 -1.76 14.63
C GLU A 165 -1.70 -2.13 14.58
N LEU A 166 -1.01 -1.82 13.48
CA LEU A 166 0.40 -2.18 13.28
C LEU A 166 1.38 -1.37 14.16
N HIS A 167 0.91 -0.71 15.22
CA HIS A 167 1.63 0.30 15.98
C HIS A 167 1.90 0.00 17.44
N PHE A 168 1.61 -1.20 17.91
CA PHE A 168 1.86 -1.48 19.31
C PHE A 168 3.33 -1.74 19.59
N THR A 169 3.87 -1.05 20.59
CA THR A 169 5.16 -1.40 21.18
C THR A 169 5.03 -2.73 21.95
N LYS A 170 6.17 -3.43 22.17
CA LYS A 170 6.16 -4.67 22.96
C LYS A 170 5.58 -4.47 24.37
N GLU A 171 5.75 -3.28 24.95
CA GLU A 171 5.27 -2.92 26.29
C GLU A 171 3.74 -2.73 26.30
N GLU A 172 3.18 -2.15 25.25
CA GLU A 172 1.72 -1.94 25.14
C GLU A 172 0.94 -3.25 24.95
N LEU A 173 1.59 -4.31 24.46
CA LEU A 173 0.96 -5.61 24.19
C LEU A 173 0.82 -6.49 25.43
N VAL A 174 1.46 -6.13 26.55
CA VAL A 174 1.46 -6.92 27.80
C VAL A 174 0.25 -6.63 28.69
N ASP A 175 -0.38 -5.45 28.59
CA ASP A 175 -1.40 -4.97 29.53
C ASP A 175 -2.84 -4.91 28.97
N GLY A 176 -3.30 -5.97 28.28
CA GLY A 176 -4.73 -6.11 27.95
C GLY A 176 -5.21 -5.35 26.71
N TYR A 177 -4.31 -5.01 25.81
CA TYR A 177 -4.68 -4.43 24.51
C TYR A 177 -5.52 -5.41 23.68
N PRO A 178 -6.52 -4.91 22.94
CA PRO A 178 -7.31 -5.76 22.07
C PRO A 178 -6.42 -6.37 21.00
N HIS A 179 -6.32 -7.67 20.98
CA HIS A 179 -5.66 -8.43 19.94
C HIS A 179 -6.69 -9.17 19.10
N CYS A 180 -6.40 -9.35 17.83
CA CYS A 180 -7.25 -10.11 16.94
C CYS A 180 -6.85 -11.59 16.96
N SER A 181 -7.85 -12.46 16.94
CA SER A 181 -7.64 -13.91 16.95
C SER A 181 -7.07 -14.47 15.64
N ASN A 182 -7.20 -13.72 14.54
CA ASN A 182 -6.79 -14.14 13.21
C ASN A 182 -6.43 -12.94 12.32
N ALA A 183 -5.84 -13.21 11.16
CA ALA A 183 -5.37 -12.18 10.24
C ALA A 183 -6.50 -11.39 9.58
N ILE A 184 -7.65 -12.01 9.32
CA ILE A 184 -8.81 -11.33 8.73
C ILE A 184 -9.34 -10.27 9.70
N ALA A 185 -9.49 -10.60 10.99
CA ALA A 185 -9.96 -9.65 11.99
C ALA A 185 -8.98 -8.45 12.13
N SER A 186 -7.68 -8.69 12.06
CA SER A 186 -6.67 -7.63 12.06
C SER A 186 -6.73 -6.79 10.77
N PHE A 187 -6.93 -7.41 9.62
CA PHE A 187 -7.12 -6.69 8.36
C PHE A 187 -8.40 -5.83 8.36
N GLN A 188 -9.49 -6.33 8.97
CA GLN A 188 -10.70 -5.55 9.16
C GLN A 188 -10.41 -4.25 9.91
N THR A 189 -9.71 -4.31 11.05
CA THR A 189 -9.37 -3.09 11.82
C THR A 189 -8.48 -2.14 11.02
N LEU A 190 -7.57 -2.67 10.19
CA LEU A 190 -6.76 -1.87 9.29
C LEU A 190 -7.62 -1.13 8.26
N MET A 191 -8.60 -1.80 7.65
CA MET A 191 -9.49 -1.18 6.68
C MET A 191 -10.38 -0.11 7.30
N GLU A 192 -10.93 -0.35 8.50
CA GLU A 192 -11.70 0.63 9.27
C GLU A 192 -10.90 1.90 9.62
N ARG A 193 -9.58 1.77 9.72
CA ARG A 193 -8.68 2.89 9.96
C ARG A 193 -8.29 3.64 8.68
N LEU A 194 -8.10 2.92 7.57
CA LEU A 194 -7.64 3.49 6.28
C LEU A 194 -8.75 4.18 5.51
N GLU A 195 -9.95 3.68 5.66
CA GLU A 195 -11.16 4.13 4.98
C GLU A 195 -12.15 4.67 6.03
N ASP A 196 -13.42 4.70 5.71
CA ASP A 196 -14.45 5.13 6.66
C ASP A 196 -14.83 4.00 7.62
N ARG A 197 -15.17 4.35 8.88
CA ARG A 197 -15.77 3.41 9.83
C ARG A 197 -17.02 2.75 9.23
N GLY A 198 -17.18 1.45 9.44
CA GLY A 198 -18.27 0.66 8.86
C GLY A 198 -18.02 0.25 7.41
N ILE A 199 -16.79 0.41 6.90
CA ILE A 199 -16.43 -0.05 5.56
C ILE A 199 -16.52 -1.58 5.45
N TRP A 200 -16.22 -2.29 6.54
CA TRP A 200 -16.30 -3.74 6.57
C TRP A 200 -17.72 -4.24 6.37
N GLU A 201 -18.69 -3.68 7.13
CA GLU A 201 -20.11 -4.06 7.03
C GLU A 201 -20.71 -3.72 5.67
N LYS A 202 -20.27 -2.63 5.05
CA LYS A 202 -20.67 -2.27 3.67
C LYS A 202 -20.21 -3.29 2.65
N ASN A 203 -19.17 -4.05 2.95
CA ASN A 203 -18.58 -5.07 2.10
C ASN A 203 -18.43 -4.64 0.63
N PRO A 204 -17.77 -3.51 0.36
CA PRO A 204 -17.64 -2.96 -0.98
C PRO A 204 -16.80 -3.87 -1.89
N PHE A 205 -16.93 -3.66 -3.19
CA PHE A 205 -15.99 -4.24 -4.14
C PHE A 205 -14.62 -3.55 -4.07
N VAL A 206 -13.57 -4.35 -4.22
CA VAL A 206 -12.18 -3.92 -4.24
C VAL A 206 -11.46 -4.47 -5.47
N TRP A 207 -10.48 -3.72 -5.97
CA TRP A 207 -9.44 -4.26 -6.83
C TRP A 207 -8.31 -4.79 -5.97
N VAL A 208 -7.99 -6.05 -6.11
CA VAL A 208 -6.82 -6.70 -5.54
C VAL A 208 -5.68 -6.61 -6.55
N TYR A 209 -4.52 -6.17 -6.10
CA TYR A 209 -3.29 -6.12 -6.88
C TYR A 209 -2.21 -6.93 -6.18
N ASN A 210 -1.70 -7.96 -6.86
CA ASN A 210 -0.48 -8.63 -6.45
C ASN A 210 0.71 -7.93 -7.10
N PHE A 211 1.82 -7.86 -6.40
CA PHE A 211 2.99 -7.14 -6.88
C PHE A 211 4.30 -7.73 -6.37
N GLU A 212 5.36 -7.47 -7.12
CA GLU A 212 6.76 -7.67 -6.71
C GLU A 212 7.41 -6.33 -6.42
N PHE A 213 8.12 -6.27 -5.29
CA PHE A 213 8.90 -5.10 -4.89
C PHE A 213 10.27 -5.10 -5.57
N THR A 214 10.70 -3.94 -6.07
CA THR A 214 12.05 -3.73 -6.61
C THR A 214 12.56 -2.32 -6.33
N THR A 215 13.87 -2.19 -6.16
CA THR A 215 14.58 -0.91 -6.13
C THR A 215 15.20 -0.56 -7.47
N GLU A 216 15.21 -1.52 -8.40
CA GLU A 216 15.86 -1.38 -9.70
C GLU A 216 14.85 -1.46 -10.84
N LEU A 217 15.07 -0.62 -11.83
CA LEU A 217 14.34 -0.62 -13.09
C LEU A 217 15.29 -0.96 -14.23
N THR A 218 14.81 -1.77 -15.16
CA THR A 218 15.55 -2.06 -16.40
C THR A 218 15.75 -0.78 -17.21
N ALA A 219 16.77 -0.77 -18.08
CA ALA A 219 16.99 0.34 -18.99
C ALA A 219 15.79 0.62 -19.92
N ALA A 220 15.02 -0.42 -20.26
CA ALA A 220 13.80 -0.28 -21.05
C ALA A 220 12.69 0.43 -20.27
N GLU A 221 12.47 0.04 -19.00
CA GLU A 221 11.49 0.66 -18.10
C GLU A 221 11.86 2.13 -17.82
N ARG A 222 13.13 2.43 -17.55
CA ARG A 222 13.59 3.81 -17.37
C ARG A 222 13.31 4.68 -18.59
N ARG A 223 13.60 4.18 -19.80
CA ARG A 223 13.26 4.89 -21.05
C ARG A 223 11.76 5.08 -21.21
N HIS A 224 10.98 4.02 -20.98
CA HIS A 224 9.51 4.06 -21.10
C HIS A 224 8.89 5.13 -20.18
N TYR A 225 9.42 5.31 -18.97
CA TYR A 225 8.92 6.26 -17.99
C TYR A 225 9.65 7.60 -17.96
N ASN A 226 10.58 7.86 -18.87
CA ASN A 226 11.42 9.07 -18.92
C ASN A 226 12.16 9.33 -17.59
N LEU A 227 12.71 8.30 -16.98
CA LEU A 227 13.49 8.41 -15.76
C LEU A 227 14.99 8.54 -16.07
N PRO A 228 15.76 9.28 -15.24
CA PRO A 228 17.21 9.42 -15.42
C PRO A 228 17.89 8.04 -15.38
N LYS A 229 19.04 7.94 -16.03
CA LYS A 229 19.95 6.79 -15.85
C LYS A 229 20.48 6.86 -14.40
N GLN A 230 20.51 5.74 -13.73
CA GLN A 230 21.27 5.58 -12.49
C GLN A 230 22.72 5.39 -12.80
#